data_4ff0dfbb73c3ed06ddd50f1aaa3c2c3b
#
_entry.id   4ff0dfbb73c3ed06ddd50f1aaa3c2c3b
#
_cell.length_a   1.000
_cell.length_b   1.000
_cell.length_c   1.000
_cell.angle_alpha   90.00
_cell.angle_beta   90.00
_cell.angle_gamma   90.00
#
_symmetry.space_group_name_H-M   'P 1'
#
loop_
_entity.id
_entity.type
_entity.pdbx_description
1 polymer ?
#
loop_
_entity_poly.entity_id
_entity_poly.type
_entity_poly.pdbx_seq_one_letter_code
_entity_poly.pdbx_strand_id
1 'polypeptide(L)'
;IPVLTVDIPCNEPGVRLLTQIATDNYGGGKEAGRAMIEALGAAGGKVAILHFKQAESCRLRVKGFREVIDAHNASGAAKIDLVMELDGGGAKDVGYKAAEDALQATPDLRGIFAINDPSALGARAALEKANKAAQVVIVGFDGQPEGKQAIKDGKIYADPIQFPDQMGVKAVEAIVRHSRGEPVPPTILIPTTLYRKADGMNDPTLR
;
A
#
# COMPACT_ATOMS: atom_id res chain seq x y z
N ILE A 1 29.36 7.65 -16.39
CA ILE A 1 28.67 8.27 -15.25
C ILE A 1 27.83 7.18 -14.59
N PRO A 2 27.97 6.92 -13.27
CA PRO A 2 27.12 5.98 -12.58
C PRO A 2 25.66 6.47 -12.56
N VAL A 3 24.72 5.56 -12.76
CA VAL A 3 23.28 5.81 -12.75
C VAL A 3 22.67 4.99 -11.61
N LEU A 4 21.82 5.59 -10.82
CA LEU A 4 20.98 4.90 -9.84
C LEU A 4 19.52 5.33 -10.01
N THR A 5 18.60 4.51 -9.58
CA THR A 5 17.19 4.86 -9.56
C THR A 5 16.65 4.88 -8.14
N VAL A 6 15.70 5.76 -7.89
CA VAL A 6 15.04 5.92 -6.60
C VAL A 6 13.54 5.78 -6.83
N ASP A 7 12.89 4.97 -6.01
CA ASP A 7 11.49 4.61 -6.02
C ASP A 7 11.10 3.73 -7.22
N ILE A 8 11.09 4.26 -8.44
CA ILE A 8 10.69 3.53 -9.65
C ILE A 8 11.90 2.86 -10.32
N PRO A 9 11.86 1.55 -10.59
CA PRO A 9 12.94 0.86 -11.27
C PRO A 9 13.07 1.27 -12.75
N CYS A 10 14.29 1.22 -13.28
CA CYS A 10 14.53 1.26 -14.71
C CYS A 10 14.77 -0.16 -15.21
N ASN A 11 13.86 -0.66 -16.04
CA ASN A 11 13.94 -2.00 -16.62
C ASN A 11 14.36 -1.99 -18.10
N GLU A 12 14.89 -0.86 -18.59
CA GLU A 12 15.32 -0.72 -19.98
C GLU A 12 16.54 -1.60 -20.26
N PRO A 13 16.50 -2.45 -21.31
CA PRO A 13 17.63 -3.27 -21.70
C PRO A 13 18.88 -2.41 -22.01
N GLY A 14 20.04 -2.83 -21.48
CA GLY A 14 21.32 -2.15 -21.73
C GLY A 14 21.63 -1.00 -20.75
N VAL A 15 20.70 -0.58 -19.91
CA VAL A 15 20.99 0.37 -18.83
C VAL A 15 21.66 -0.36 -17.67
N ARG A 16 22.89 0.06 -17.32
CA ARG A 16 23.60 -0.44 -16.14
C ARG A 16 23.34 0.50 -14.98
N LEU A 17 22.61 0.01 -13.99
CA LEU A 17 22.41 0.73 -12.74
C LEU A 17 23.53 0.41 -11.75
N LEU A 18 23.97 1.43 -11.02
CA LEU A 18 24.79 1.27 -9.83
C LEU A 18 24.01 0.59 -8.73
N THR A 19 22.80 1.06 -8.49
CA THR A 19 21.84 0.50 -7.52
C THR A 19 20.43 0.98 -7.82
N GLN A 20 19.45 0.19 -7.40
CA GLN A 20 18.02 0.54 -7.28
C GLN A 20 17.71 0.75 -5.79
N ILE A 21 17.17 1.90 -5.43
CA ILE A 21 16.71 2.18 -4.06
C ILE A 21 15.19 2.33 -4.08
N ALA A 22 14.49 1.55 -3.29
CA ALA A 22 13.03 1.55 -3.28
C ALA A 22 12.46 1.14 -1.92
N THR A 23 11.17 1.34 -1.73
CA THR A 23 10.41 0.70 -0.64
C THR A 23 10.37 -0.81 -0.86
N ASP A 24 10.42 -1.59 0.21
CA ASP A 24 10.01 -3.00 0.19
C ASP A 24 8.48 -3.10 0.01
N ASN A 25 8.05 -2.86 -1.24
CA ASN A 25 6.63 -2.88 -1.60
C ASN A 25 5.98 -4.26 -1.39
N TYR A 26 6.75 -5.33 -1.55
CA TYR A 26 6.25 -6.68 -1.32
C TYR A 26 6.04 -6.97 0.18
N GLY A 27 7.03 -6.63 1.01
CA GLY A 27 6.91 -6.71 2.46
C GLY A 27 5.77 -5.85 3.00
N GLY A 28 5.65 -4.60 2.50
CA GLY A 28 4.54 -3.71 2.85
C GLY A 28 3.17 -4.26 2.44
N GLY A 29 3.08 -4.91 1.26
CA GLY A 29 1.87 -5.62 0.85
C GLY A 29 1.47 -6.73 1.82
N LYS A 30 2.44 -7.46 2.37
CA LYS A 30 2.20 -8.46 3.42
C LYS A 30 1.67 -7.82 4.72
N GLU A 31 2.21 -6.66 5.09
CA GLU A 31 1.69 -5.92 6.25
C GLU A 31 0.25 -5.45 6.03
N ALA A 32 -0.08 -4.95 4.84
CA ALA A 32 -1.46 -4.61 4.48
C ALA A 32 -2.39 -5.82 4.58
N GLY A 33 -1.95 -7.01 4.14
CA GLY A 33 -2.71 -8.25 4.26
C GLY A 33 -2.97 -8.63 5.72
N ARG A 34 -1.97 -8.52 6.60
CA ARG A 34 -2.14 -8.76 8.04
C ARG A 34 -3.10 -7.75 8.67
N ALA A 35 -2.99 -6.48 8.30
CA ALA A 35 -3.91 -5.43 8.77
C ALA A 35 -5.36 -5.70 8.34
N MET A 36 -5.58 -6.19 7.12
CA MET A 36 -6.92 -6.57 6.64
C MET A 36 -7.49 -7.75 7.43
N ILE A 37 -6.69 -8.78 7.69
CA ILE A 37 -7.08 -9.94 8.52
C ILE A 37 -7.45 -9.47 9.92
N GLU A 38 -6.63 -8.64 10.54
CA GLU A 38 -6.87 -8.06 11.86
C GLU A 38 -8.19 -7.28 11.89
N ALA A 39 -8.42 -6.43 10.89
CA ALA A 39 -9.61 -5.58 10.80
C ALA A 39 -10.91 -6.37 10.60
N LEU A 40 -10.88 -7.45 9.83
CA LEU A 40 -12.05 -8.30 9.57
C LEU A 40 -12.29 -9.32 10.69
N GLY A 41 -11.23 -9.68 11.42
CA GLY A 41 -11.30 -10.60 12.56
C GLY A 41 -11.92 -11.95 12.22
N ALA A 42 -12.61 -12.54 13.20
CA ALA A 42 -13.24 -13.86 13.06
C ALA A 42 -14.46 -13.88 12.09
N ALA A 43 -14.91 -12.75 11.61
CA ALA A 43 -16.02 -12.70 10.64
C ALA A 43 -15.55 -12.94 9.20
N GLY A 44 -14.31 -12.61 8.89
CA GLY A 44 -13.80 -12.64 7.51
C GLY A 44 -14.61 -11.74 6.58
N GLY A 45 -14.75 -12.14 5.32
CA GLY A 45 -15.66 -11.49 4.37
C GLY A 45 -15.06 -11.18 3.01
N LYS A 46 -15.83 -10.48 2.19
CA LYS A 46 -15.48 -10.13 0.82
C LYS A 46 -14.61 -8.87 0.78
N VAL A 47 -13.52 -8.92 0.04
CA VAL A 47 -12.56 -7.83 -0.10
C VAL A 47 -12.33 -7.51 -1.58
N ALA A 48 -12.36 -6.22 -1.91
CA ALA A 48 -11.96 -5.70 -3.21
C ALA A 48 -10.53 -5.13 -3.15
N ILE A 49 -9.81 -5.22 -4.26
CA ILE A 49 -8.50 -4.58 -4.42
C ILE A 49 -8.63 -3.45 -5.43
N LEU A 50 -8.26 -2.23 -5.03
CA LEU A 50 -8.10 -1.11 -5.96
C LEU A 50 -6.63 -1.04 -6.37
N HIS A 51 -6.35 -1.54 -7.55
CA HIS A 51 -5.00 -1.74 -8.08
C HIS A 51 -4.57 -0.62 -9.03
N PHE A 52 -3.28 -0.56 -9.32
CA PHE A 52 -2.69 0.22 -10.41
C PHE A 52 -1.61 -0.62 -11.09
N LYS A 53 -2.01 -1.43 -12.08
CA LYS A 53 -1.19 -2.49 -12.71
C LYS A 53 0.01 -1.96 -13.48
N GLN A 54 -0.02 -0.69 -13.89
CA GLN A 54 1.05 -0.05 -14.64
C GLN A 54 2.33 0.15 -13.81
N ALA A 55 2.19 0.30 -12.48
CA ALA A 55 3.32 0.49 -11.58
C ALA A 55 3.80 -0.85 -10.97
N GLU A 56 5.10 -1.13 -11.09
CA GLU A 56 5.70 -2.34 -10.50
C GLU A 56 5.55 -2.37 -8.98
N SER A 57 5.73 -1.22 -8.31
CA SER A 57 5.51 -1.09 -6.87
C SER A 57 4.13 -1.57 -6.45
N CYS A 58 3.08 -1.17 -7.20
CA CYS A 58 1.70 -1.57 -6.91
C CYS A 58 1.47 -3.07 -7.17
N ARG A 59 2.08 -3.65 -8.21
CA ARG A 59 2.04 -5.11 -8.44
C ARG A 59 2.66 -5.89 -7.28
N LEU A 60 3.78 -5.42 -6.74
CA LEU A 60 4.44 -6.03 -5.59
C LEU A 60 3.59 -5.92 -4.32
N ARG A 61 2.94 -4.77 -4.07
CA ARG A 61 2.00 -4.58 -2.96
C ARG A 61 0.86 -5.60 -3.01
N VAL A 62 0.21 -5.71 -4.17
CA VAL A 62 -0.89 -6.67 -4.36
C VAL A 62 -0.42 -8.12 -4.24
N LYS A 63 0.78 -8.44 -4.76
CA LYS A 63 1.36 -9.79 -4.63
C LYS A 63 1.57 -10.16 -3.15
N GLY A 64 2.19 -9.28 -2.37
CA GLY A 64 2.41 -9.50 -0.94
C GLY A 64 1.09 -9.62 -0.15
N PHE A 65 0.12 -8.76 -0.46
CA PHE A 65 -1.21 -8.81 0.13
C PHE A 65 -1.90 -10.16 -0.12
N ARG A 66 -1.97 -10.60 -1.38
CA ARG A 66 -2.59 -11.88 -1.76
C ARG A 66 -1.94 -13.07 -1.05
N GLU A 67 -0.61 -13.14 -1.01
CA GLU A 67 0.09 -14.24 -0.36
C GLU A 67 -0.32 -14.42 1.12
N VAL A 68 -0.48 -13.29 1.84
CA VAL A 68 -0.90 -13.35 3.26
C VAL A 68 -2.37 -13.78 3.39
N ILE A 69 -3.25 -13.28 2.52
CA ILE A 69 -4.66 -13.69 2.52
C ILE A 69 -4.81 -15.17 2.15
N ASP A 70 -4.06 -15.65 1.15
CA ASP A 70 -4.10 -17.06 0.74
C ASP A 70 -3.60 -17.98 1.86
N ALA A 71 -2.51 -17.61 2.53
CA ALA A 71 -1.99 -18.35 3.67
C ALA A 71 -2.99 -18.37 4.85
N HIS A 72 -3.66 -17.25 5.13
CA HIS A 72 -4.72 -17.17 6.12
C HIS A 72 -5.88 -18.11 5.80
N ASN A 73 -6.36 -18.07 4.55
CA ASN A 73 -7.45 -18.94 4.10
C ASN A 73 -7.09 -20.41 4.17
N ALA A 74 -5.84 -20.78 3.90
CA ALA A 74 -5.34 -22.15 3.99
C ALA A 74 -5.22 -22.66 5.44
N SER A 75 -5.16 -21.79 6.43
CA SER A 75 -5.06 -22.16 7.85
C SER A 75 -6.37 -22.65 8.49
N GLY A 76 -7.49 -22.60 7.76
CA GLY A 76 -8.81 -22.94 8.25
C GLY A 76 -9.47 -21.84 9.09
N ALA A 77 -8.91 -20.63 9.11
CA ALA A 77 -9.50 -19.46 9.72
C ALA A 77 -10.70 -18.94 8.91
N ALA A 78 -11.38 -17.90 9.42
CA ALA A 78 -12.49 -17.27 8.73
C ALA A 78 -12.06 -16.75 7.35
N LYS A 79 -12.76 -17.19 6.31
CA LYS A 79 -12.38 -16.96 4.92
C LYS A 79 -12.47 -15.48 4.53
N ILE A 80 -11.44 -15.00 3.86
CA ILE A 80 -11.41 -13.69 3.21
C ILE A 80 -11.42 -13.93 1.69
N ASP A 81 -12.53 -13.57 1.06
CA ASP A 81 -12.72 -13.74 -0.38
C ASP A 81 -12.27 -12.49 -1.13
N LEU A 82 -11.21 -12.60 -1.90
CA LEU A 82 -10.79 -11.54 -2.83
C LEU A 82 -11.70 -11.58 -4.07
N VAL A 83 -12.83 -10.88 -4.00
CA VAL A 83 -13.92 -11.00 -4.98
C VAL A 83 -13.68 -10.22 -6.26
N MET A 84 -12.85 -9.18 -6.23
CA MET A 84 -12.55 -8.37 -7.41
C MET A 84 -11.24 -7.59 -7.28
N GLU A 85 -10.71 -7.23 -8.43
CA GLU A 85 -9.56 -6.35 -8.59
C GLU A 85 -9.89 -5.32 -9.65
N LEU A 86 -10.03 -4.08 -9.25
CA LEU A 86 -10.43 -2.95 -10.09
C LEU A 86 -9.25 -2.01 -10.29
N ASP A 87 -9.23 -1.28 -11.39
CA ASP A 87 -8.26 -0.21 -11.59
C ASP A 87 -8.63 0.97 -10.69
N GLY A 88 -7.81 1.24 -9.68
CA GLY A 88 -7.90 2.41 -8.80
C GLY A 88 -7.12 3.61 -9.33
N GLY A 89 -6.41 3.45 -10.45
CA GLY A 89 -5.67 4.50 -11.15
C GLY A 89 -4.57 5.18 -10.35
N GLY A 90 -4.38 4.82 -9.09
CA GLY A 90 -3.50 5.53 -8.18
C GLY A 90 -3.96 6.96 -7.85
N ALA A 91 -5.20 7.34 -8.20
CA ALA A 91 -5.77 8.67 -8.07
C ALA A 91 -7.09 8.65 -7.31
N LYS A 92 -7.45 9.78 -6.69
CA LYS A 92 -8.61 9.87 -5.78
C LYS A 92 -9.95 9.70 -6.50
N ASP A 93 -10.11 10.30 -7.66
CA ASP A 93 -11.31 10.22 -8.48
C ASP A 93 -11.52 8.83 -9.08
N VAL A 94 -10.44 8.17 -9.56
CA VAL A 94 -10.49 6.81 -10.08
C VAL A 94 -10.76 5.82 -8.96
N GLY A 95 -10.11 5.97 -7.80
CA GLY A 95 -10.36 5.16 -6.61
C GLY A 95 -11.81 5.30 -6.09
N TYR A 96 -12.36 6.51 -6.15
CA TYR A 96 -13.77 6.76 -5.84
C TYR A 96 -14.70 5.94 -6.78
N LYS A 97 -14.48 6.05 -8.09
CA LYS A 97 -15.30 5.34 -9.08
C LYS A 97 -15.19 3.82 -8.93
N ALA A 98 -13.97 3.31 -8.76
CA ALA A 98 -13.73 1.88 -8.56
C ALA A 98 -14.43 1.36 -7.29
N ALA A 99 -14.47 2.15 -6.21
CA ALA A 99 -15.19 1.78 -5.00
C ALA A 99 -16.73 1.80 -5.20
N GLU A 100 -17.28 2.76 -5.96
CA GLU A 100 -18.71 2.73 -6.33
C GLU A 100 -19.05 1.45 -7.10
N ASP A 101 -18.23 1.09 -8.09
CA ASP A 101 -18.43 -0.13 -8.90
C ASP A 101 -18.31 -1.40 -8.03
N ALA A 102 -17.35 -1.43 -7.08
CA ALA A 102 -17.20 -2.53 -6.14
C ALA A 102 -18.44 -2.72 -5.25
N LEU A 103 -18.99 -1.62 -4.72
CA LEU A 103 -20.20 -1.66 -3.89
C LEU A 103 -21.45 -2.10 -4.66
N GLN A 104 -21.56 -1.69 -5.93
CA GLN A 104 -22.68 -2.13 -6.78
C GLN A 104 -22.59 -3.62 -7.09
N ALA A 105 -21.39 -4.12 -7.41
CA ALA A 105 -21.20 -5.53 -7.74
C ALA A 105 -21.24 -6.44 -6.50
N THR A 106 -20.88 -5.92 -5.32
CA THR A 106 -20.79 -6.68 -4.07
C THR A 106 -21.39 -5.88 -2.91
N PRO A 107 -22.72 -5.89 -2.73
CA PRO A 107 -23.39 -5.10 -1.68
C PRO A 107 -23.00 -5.49 -0.24
N ASP A 108 -22.49 -6.70 -0.04
CA ASP A 108 -21.99 -7.26 1.22
C ASP A 108 -20.46 -7.19 1.34
N LEU A 109 -19.81 -6.26 0.60
CA LEU A 109 -18.37 -5.99 0.70
C LEU A 109 -18.00 -5.62 2.15
N ARG A 110 -16.88 -6.15 2.64
CA ARG A 110 -16.42 -5.94 4.00
C ARG A 110 -15.06 -5.23 4.07
N GLY A 111 -14.27 -5.30 3.02
CA GLY A 111 -12.95 -4.67 2.98
C GLY A 111 -12.56 -4.16 1.61
N ILE A 112 -11.71 -3.14 1.60
CA ILE A 112 -11.04 -2.61 0.41
C ILE A 112 -9.55 -2.50 0.73
N PHE A 113 -8.70 -3.15 -0.06
CA PHE A 113 -7.29 -2.84 -0.11
C PHE A 113 -7.04 -1.85 -1.26
N ALA A 114 -6.65 -0.63 -0.92
CA ALA A 114 -6.27 0.38 -1.89
C ALA A 114 -4.74 0.54 -1.89
N ILE A 115 -4.14 0.42 -3.08
CA ILE A 115 -2.67 0.34 -3.24
C ILE A 115 -1.93 1.62 -2.86
N ASN A 116 -2.63 2.72 -2.63
CA ASN A 116 -2.06 4.00 -2.18
C ASN A 116 -3.11 4.89 -1.50
N ASP A 117 -2.66 5.94 -0.81
CA ASP A 117 -3.53 6.89 -0.11
C ASP A 117 -4.55 7.60 -1.01
N PRO A 118 -4.21 8.12 -2.20
CA PRO A 118 -5.21 8.76 -3.05
C PRO A 118 -6.39 7.83 -3.37
N SER A 119 -6.11 6.57 -3.74
CA SER A 119 -7.18 5.59 -4.01
C SER A 119 -7.98 5.25 -2.76
N ALA A 120 -7.32 5.14 -1.57
CA ALA A 120 -7.98 4.87 -0.29
C ALA A 120 -8.92 6.02 0.12
N LEU A 121 -8.49 7.27 -0.04
CA LEU A 121 -9.30 8.46 0.23
C LEU A 121 -10.49 8.58 -0.74
N GLY A 122 -10.28 8.21 -2.01
CA GLY A 122 -11.35 8.11 -3.00
C GLY A 122 -12.38 7.06 -2.60
N ALA A 123 -11.93 5.86 -2.26
CA ALA A 123 -12.79 4.78 -1.77
C ALA A 123 -13.57 5.20 -0.52
N ARG A 124 -12.93 5.88 0.42
CA ARG A 124 -13.62 6.39 1.62
C ARG A 124 -14.76 7.33 1.28
N ALA A 125 -14.56 8.26 0.35
CA ALA A 125 -15.60 9.19 -0.08
C ALA A 125 -16.80 8.46 -0.73
N ALA A 126 -16.54 7.42 -1.54
CA ALA A 126 -17.60 6.58 -2.12
C ALA A 126 -18.40 5.83 -1.04
N LEU A 127 -17.70 5.25 -0.04
CA LEU A 127 -18.34 4.58 1.09
C LEU A 127 -19.22 5.54 1.92
N GLU A 128 -18.76 6.76 2.14
CA GLU A 128 -19.54 7.79 2.87
C GLU A 128 -20.81 8.16 2.11
N LYS A 129 -20.72 8.40 0.81
CA LYS A 129 -21.87 8.68 -0.05
C LYS A 129 -22.89 7.54 -0.08
N ALA A 130 -22.40 6.30 -0.06
CA ALA A 130 -23.25 5.10 -0.04
C ALA A 130 -23.77 4.72 1.36
N ASN A 131 -23.42 5.46 2.42
CA ASN A 131 -23.71 5.12 3.81
C ASN A 131 -23.14 3.73 4.23
N LYS A 132 -22.01 3.33 3.66
CA LYS A 132 -21.32 2.06 3.91
C LYS A 132 -20.02 2.21 4.72
N ALA A 133 -19.65 3.42 5.09
CA ALA A 133 -18.39 3.73 5.74
C ALA A 133 -18.17 3.01 7.09
N ALA A 134 -19.22 2.62 7.80
CA ALA A 134 -19.12 1.83 9.02
C ALA A 134 -19.08 0.31 8.79
N GLN A 135 -19.34 -0.15 7.56
CA GLN A 135 -19.46 -1.58 7.22
C GLN A 135 -18.24 -2.11 6.47
N VAL A 136 -17.52 -1.23 5.77
CA VAL A 136 -16.39 -1.59 4.91
C VAL A 136 -15.11 -0.97 5.46
N VAL A 137 -14.15 -1.82 5.79
CA VAL A 137 -12.82 -1.42 6.23
C VAL A 137 -11.96 -1.06 5.03
N ILE A 138 -11.14 -0.02 5.15
CA ILE A 138 -10.11 0.32 4.17
C ILE A 138 -8.73 0.12 4.79
N VAL A 139 -7.87 -0.60 4.08
CA VAL A 139 -6.42 -0.60 4.29
C VAL A 139 -5.80 0.08 3.09
N GLY A 140 -5.03 1.12 3.31
CA GLY A 140 -4.34 1.87 2.27
C GLY A 140 -2.85 1.53 2.18
N PHE A 141 -2.07 2.49 1.69
CA PHE A 141 -0.61 2.42 1.58
C PHE A 141 -0.05 3.81 1.31
N ASP A 142 1.21 4.07 1.62
CA ASP A 142 2.09 5.22 1.43
C ASP A 142 2.35 6.01 2.71
N GLY A 143 1.33 6.39 3.48
CA GLY A 143 1.45 7.24 4.65
C GLY A 143 1.67 8.72 4.33
N GLN A 144 1.01 9.22 3.28
CA GLN A 144 0.96 10.66 3.01
C GLN A 144 0.22 11.39 4.15
N PRO A 145 0.44 12.70 4.34
CA PRO A 145 -0.20 13.45 5.43
C PRO A 145 -1.73 13.31 5.48
N GLU A 146 -2.41 13.31 4.32
CA GLU A 146 -3.86 13.13 4.25
C GLU A 146 -4.30 11.69 4.62
N GLY A 147 -3.52 10.67 4.22
CA GLY A 147 -3.75 9.27 4.59
C GLY A 147 -3.59 9.07 6.09
N LYS A 148 -2.49 9.54 6.67
CA LYS A 148 -2.24 9.50 8.11
C LYS A 148 -3.33 10.23 8.90
N GLN A 149 -3.80 11.40 8.43
CA GLN A 149 -4.92 12.10 9.06
C GLN A 149 -6.21 11.27 8.99
N ALA A 150 -6.48 10.63 7.85
CA ALA A 150 -7.65 9.75 7.70
C ALA A 150 -7.59 8.52 8.63
N ILE A 151 -6.39 8.00 8.90
CA ILE A 151 -6.20 6.92 9.89
C ILE A 151 -6.44 7.42 11.31
N LYS A 152 -5.91 8.59 11.69
CA LYS A 152 -6.19 9.25 12.97
C LYS A 152 -7.68 9.44 13.18
N ASP A 153 -8.40 9.89 12.15
CA ASP A 153 -9.83 10.11 12.16
C ASP A 153 -10.68 8.80 12.14
N GLY A 154 -10.03 7.64 11.97
CA GLY A 154 -10.70 6.34 11.87
C GLY A 154 -11.44 6.11 10.55
N LYS A 155 -11.06 6.83 9.49
CA LYS A 155 -11.60 6.71 8.13
C LYS A 155 -10.91 5.62 7.31
N ILE A 156 -9.62 5.41 7.55
CA ILE A 156 -8.79 4.32 7.05
C ILE A 156 -8.29 3.54 8.26
N TYR A 157 -8.20 2.23 8.15
CA TYR A 157 -7.82 1.36 9.27
C TYR A 157 -6.32 1.43 9.57
N ALA A 158 -5.50 1.25 8.55
CA ALA A 158 -4.05 1.26 8.66
C ALA A 158 -3.39 1.40 7.27
N ASP A 159 -2.14 1.87 7.25
CA ASP A 159 -1.28 1.92 6.07
C ASP A 159 0.12 1.41 6.38
N PRO A 160 0.71 0.54 5.55
CA PRO A 160 2.16 0.43 5.46
C PRO A 160 2.72 1.75 4.90
N ILE A 161 3.48 2.49 5.71
CA ILE A 161 4.02 3.79 5.30
C ILE A 161 5.40 3.65 4.66
N GLN A 162 5.69 4.54 3.71
CA GLN A 162 6.98 4.66 3.04
C GLN A 162 7.86 5.73 3.70
N PHE A 163 9.16 5.67 3.42
CA PHE A 163 10.16 6.60 3.95
C PHE A 163 10.98 7.22 2.81
N PRO A 164 10.41 8.17 2.04
CA PRO A 164 11.10 8.79 0.91
C PRO A 164 12.35 9.58 1.32
N ASP A 165 12.38 10.12 2.53
CA ASP A 165 13.55 10.74 3.14
C ASP A 165 14.73 9.76 3.27
N GLN A 166 14.47 8.54 3.73
CA GLN A 166 15.48 7.49 3.80
C GLN A 166 15.97 7.05 2.41
N MET A 167 15.10 7.04 1.40
CA MET A 167 15.53 6.77 0.03
C MET A 167 16.54 7.81 -0.45
N GLY A 168 16.30 9.09 -0.17
CA GLY A 168 17.23 10.17 -0.48
C GLY A 168 18.58 10.01 0.23
N VAL A 169 18.57 9.69 1.52
CA VAL A 169 19.80 9.42 2.29
C VAL A 169 20.57 8.25 1.70
N LYS A 170 19.89 7.12 1.41
CA LYS A 170 20.53 5.92 0.82
C LYS A 170 21.09 6.18 -0.57
N ALA A 171 20.48 7.05 -1.36
CA ALA A 171 21.00 7.44 -2.66
C ALA A 171 22.35 8.18 -2.53
N VAL A 172 22.44 9.15 -1.62
CA VAL A 172 23.67 9.88 -1.35
C VAL A 172 24.75 8.94 -0.79
N GLU A 173 24.40 8.07 0.17
CA GLU A 173 25.33 7.07 0.73
C GLU A 173 25.88 6.14 -0.37
N ALA A 174 25.04 5.68 -1.30
CA ALA A 174 25.48 4.83 -2.40
C ALA A 174 26.47 5.53 -3.34
N ILE A 175 26.22 6.81 -3.65
CA ILE A 175 27.14 7.63 -4.47
C ILE A 175 28.48 7.81 -3.77
N VAL A 176 28.49 8.12 -2.48
CA VAL A 176 29.71 8.32 -1.69
C VAL A 176 30.51 7.03 -1.59
N ARG A 177 29.87 5.90 -1.32
CA ARG A 177 30.53 4.57 -1.33
C ARG A 177 31.16 4.26 -2.69
N HIS A 178 30.42 4.47 -3.77
CA HIS A 178 30.94 4.27 -5.12
C HIS A 178 32.15 5.15 -5.42
N SER A 179 32.14 6.43 -5.01
CA SER A 179 33.27 7.35 -5.23
C SER A 179 34.54 6.94 -4.49
N ARG A 180 34.40 6.15 -3.41
CA ARG A 180 35.51 5.58 -2.63
C ARG A 180 35.98 4.21 -3.12
N GLY A 181 35.37 3.69 -4.19
CA GLY A 181 35.64 2.34 -4.68
C GLY A 181 35.07 1.22 -3.79
N GLU A 182 34.16 1.57 -2.86
CA GLU A 182 33.48 0.60 -2.00
C GLU A 182 32.33 -0.10 -2.74
N PRO A 183 32.03 -1.36 -2.44
CA PRO A 183 30.92 -2.08 -3.07
C PRO A 183 29.56 -1.46 -2.71
N VAL A 184 28.69 -1.30 -3.70
CA VAL A 184 27.30 -0.86 -3.55
C VAL A 184 26.39 -2.03 -3.91
N PRO A 185 25.42 -2.42 -3.06
CA PRO A 185 24.46 -3.47 -3.40
C PRO A 185 23.65 -3.09 -4.64
N PRO A 186 23.28 -4.05 -5.50
CA PRO A 186 22.50 -3.76 -6.71
C PRO A 186 21.07 -3.27 -6.39
N THR A 187 20.56 -3.60 -5.20
CA THR A 187 19.24 -3.18 -4.73
C THR A 187 19.30 -2.86 -3.24
N ILE A 188 18.70 -1.76 -2.84
CA ILE A 188 18.53 -1.33 -1.45
C ILE A 188 17.04 -1.13 -1.22
N LEU A 189 16.41 -2.03 -0.46
CA LEU A 189 15.01 -1.92 -0.09
C LEU A 189 14.86 -1.33 1.31
N ILE A 190 13.94 -0.38 1.45
CA ILE A 190 13.61 0.26 2.71
C ILE A 190 12.31 -0.37 3.21
N PRO A 191 12.32 -1.03 4.38
CA PRO A 191 11.12 -1.61 4.96
C PRO A 191 10.04 -0.57 5.21
N THR A 192 8.78 -0.99 5.09
CA THR A 192 7.62 -0.20 5.55
C THR A 192 7.42 -0.36 7.06
N THR A 193 6.62 0.52 7.62
CA THR A 193 6.09 0.38 8.99
C THR A 193 4.58 0.51 8.92
N LEU A 194 3.85 -0.39 9.56
CA LEU A 194 2.40 -0.33 9.59
C LEU A 194 1.94 0.78 10.54
N TYR A 195 1.36 1.83 9.98
CA TYR A 195 0.83 2.99 10.69
C TYR A 195 -0.65 2.78 11.03
N ARG A 196 -0.99 2.96 12.29
CA ARG A 196 -2.31 2.73 12.86
C ARG A 196 -2.85 4.00 13.54
N LYS A 197 -4.10 3.95 13.97
CA LYS A 197 -4.75 5.06 14.69
C LYS A 197 -3.96 5.51 15.92
N ALA A 198 -3.37 4.58 16.68
CA ALA A 198 -2.56 4.90 17.84
C ALA A 198 -1.33 5.74 17.47
N ASP A 199 -0.70 5.44 16.33
CA ASP A 199 0.43 6.23 15.82
C ASP A 199 -0.04 7.63 15.42
N GLY A 200 -1.19 7.74 14.73
CA GLY A 200 -1.79 9.02 14.35
C GLY A 200 -2.17 9.90 15.55
N MET A 201 -2.61 9.32 16.64
CA MET A 201 -2.93 10.05 17.89
C MET A 201 -1.68 10.67 18.51
N ASN A 202 -0.51 10.07 18.32
CA ASN A 202 0.76 10.52 18.83
C ASN A 202 1.62 11.28 17.80
N ASP A 203 1.15 11.44 16.57
CA ASP A 203 1.88 12.12 15.50
C ASP A 203 1.69 13.65 15.63
N PRO A 204 2.74 14.42 16.01
CA PRO A 204 2.63 15.86 16.22
C PRO A 204 2.44 16.66 14.92
N THR A 205 2.60 16.03 13.76
CA THR A 205 2.43 16.67 12.43
C THR A 205 0.98 16.70 11.99
N LEU A 206 0.08 15.95 12.67
CA LEU A 206 -1.35 15.86 12.34
C LEU A 206 -2.19 16.78 13.22
N ARG A 207 -3.36 17.17 12.72
CA ARG A 207 -4.32 18.04 13.41
C ARG A 207 -5.26 17.28 14.34
#